data_5c1ef9fdca6773de1ee96bf40be409f9
#
_entry.id   5c1ef9fdca6773de1ee96bf40be409f9
#
_cell.length_a   1.000
_cell.length_b   1.000
_cell.length_c   1.000
_cell.angle_alpha   90.00
_cell.angle_beta   90.00
_cell.angle_gamma   90.00
#
_symmetry.space_group_name_H-M   'P 1'
#
loop_
_entity.id
_entity.type
_entity.pdbx_description
1 polymer ?
#
loop_
_entity_poly.entity_id
_entity_poly.type
_entity_poly.pdbx_seq_one_letter_code
_entity_poly.pdbx_strand_id
1 'polypeptide(L)'
;MNIKELLSALTLEEKAVLLQGKTMWTTWEIPRLGIPSIFLSDGPHGLRKQAGPADNLGLNESVPATCFPTAAAMANSWDTALGEELGQYLGQEAAANDVNVLLGPGLNIKRSPLCGRNFEYFSEDPYLAGKMAAAYIRGIQSTGVAACPKHFAANSQELRRMSTDSVVDERTLREIYLTGFEIAVKESNPKTIMSSYNRVNGTYANENKELLLDTLRGRWSFDGFVMSD
;
A
#
# COMPACT_ATOMS: atom_id res chain seq x y z
N MET A 1 2.02 23.26 15.27
CA MET A 1 1.04 23.78 14.30
C MET A 1 0.05 22.67 13.98
N ASN A 2 -1.24 22.91 14.00
CA ASN A 2 -2.21 21.90 13.61
C ASN A 2 -2.35 21.84 12.08
N ILE A 3 -3.02 20.80 11.54
CA ILE A 3 -3.12 20.59 10.09
C ILE A 3 -3.77 21.78 9.37
N LYS A 4 -4.79 22.43 9.96
CA LYS A 4 -5.46 23.57 9.33
C LYS A 4 -4.53 24.80 9.26
N GLU A 5 -3.74 25.02 10.30
CA GLU A 5 -2.73 26.10 10.33
C GLU A 5 -1.63 25.84 9.30
N LEU A 6 -1.14 24.58 9.20
CA LEU A 6 -0.18 24.18 8.17
C LEU A 6 -0.71 24.41 6.76
N LEU A 7 -1.94 23.96 6.48
CA LEU A 7 -2.58 24.15 5.18
C LEU A 7 -2.76 25.62 4.82
N SER A 8 -3.06 26.49 5.81
CA SER A 8 -3.19 27.94 5.58
C SER A 8 -1.85 28.62 5.34
N ALA A 9 -0.78 28.09 5.95
CA ALA A 9 0.57 28.64 5.80
C ALA A 9 1.28 28.19 4.53
N LEU A 10 0.87 27.08 3.90
CA LEU A 10 1.43 26.58 2.64
C LEU A 10 1.05 27.49 1.47
N THR A 11 2.02 27.83 0.60
CA THR A 11 1.74 28.45 -0.69
C THR A 11 1.08 27.46 -1.65
N LEU A 12 0.57 27.95 -2.79
CA LEU A 12 -0.01 27.08 -3.82
C LEU A 12 1.04 26.13 -4.41
N GLU A 13 2.25 26.64 -4.66
CA GLU A 13 3.38 25.86 -5.17
C GLU A 13 3.78 24.76 -4.19
N GLU A 14 3.87 25.07 -2.90
CA GLU A 14 4.18 24.10 -1.87
C GLU A 14 3.10 23.01 -1.74
N LYS A 15 1.84 23.38 -1.84
CA LYS A 15 0.74 22.41 -1.92
C LYS A 15 0.86 21.51 -3.14
N ALA A 16 1.21 22.07 -4.30
CA ALA A 16 1.38 21.31 -5.53
C ALA A 16 2.54 20.30 -5.45
N VAL A 17 3.69 20.70 -4.89
CA VAL A 17 4.84 19.77 -4.78
C VAL A 17 4.59 18.66 -3.77
N LEU A 18 3.78 18.87 -2.74
CA LEU A 18 3.39 17.81 -1.80
C LEU A 18 2.49 16.73 -2.43
N LEU A 19 1.88 17.00 -3.60
CA LEU A 19 1.08 16.04 -4.35
C LEU A 19 1.91 15.18 -5.31
N GLN A 20 3.22 15.36 -5.36
CA GLN A 20 4.11 14.60 -6.24
C GLN A 20 5.36 14.13 -5.47
N GLY A 21 5.99 13.08 -5.97
CA GLY A 21 7.30 12.64 -5.45
C GLY A 21 8.40 13.63 -5.77
N LYS A 22 9.36 13.83 -4.85
CA LYS A 22 10.64 14.48 -5.09
C LYS A 22 11.57 13.57 -5.89
N THR A 23 11.57 12.31 -5.51
CA THR A 23 12.23 11.22 -6.21
C THR A 23 11.24 10.05 -6.32
N MET A 24 11.67 8.90 -6.84
CA MET A 24 10.87 7.68 -6.85
C MET A 24 10.45 7.24 -5.43
N TRP A 25 11.30 7.49 -4.43
CA TRP A 25 11.12 6.96 -3.08
C TRP A 25 10.94 8.04 -2.01
N THR A 26 10.94 9.33 -2.36
CA THR A 26 10.85 10.40 -1.35
C THR A 26 9.83 11.46 -1.72
N THR A 27 9.19 12.03 -0.70
CA THR A 27 8.34 13.21 -0.83
C THR A 27 9.17 14.50 -0.70
N TRP A 28 8.58 15.61 -1.06
CA TRP A 28 9.17 16.93 -0.82
C TRP A 28 9.08 17.31 0.66
N GLU A 29 10.14 17.92 1.15
CA GLU A 29 10.15 18.62 2.44
C GLU A 29 9.73 20.09 2.27
N ILE A 30 9.14 20.69 3.32
CA ILE A 30 8.88 22.12 3.42
C ILE A 30 9.55 22.63 4.72
N PRO A 31 10.85 22.92 4.70
CA PRO A 31 11.64 23.19 5.91
C PRO A 31 11.11 24.37 6.74
N ARG A 32 10.62 25.44 6.09
CA ARG A 32 10.09 26.61 6.80
C ARG A 32 8.86 26.32 7.65
N LEU A 33 8.16 25.19 7.39
CA LEU A 33 6.99 24.74 8.14
C LEU A 33 7.26 23.48 8.96
N GLY A 34 8.50 22.98 8.94
CA GLY A 34 8.88 21.76 9.66
C GLY A 34 8.28 20.50 9.06
N ILE A 35 7.88 20.49 7.78
CA ILE A 35 7.37 19.31 7.08
C ILE A 35 8.59 18.53 6.55
N PRO A 36 8.83 17.30 7.04
CA PRO A 36 9.98 16.50 6.59
C PRO A 36 9.70 15.83 5.24
N SER A 37 10.74 15.43 4.54
CA SER A 37 10.65 14.42 3.49
C SER A 37 10.35 13.06 4.11
N ILE A 38 9.50 12.28 3.47
CA ILE A 38 9.14 10.91 3.85
C ILE A 38 9.79 9.96 2.86
N PHE A 39 10.48 8.92 3.37
CA PHE A 39 11.05 7.85 2.55
C PHE A 39 10.08 6.66 2.47
N LEU A 40 9.76 6.24 1.24
CA LEU A 40 8.94 5.08 0.95
C LEU A 40 9.82 3.97 0.38
N SER A 41 9.56 2.73 0.74
CA SER A 41 10.31 1.58 0.20
C SER A 41 9.40 0.43 -0.15
N ASP A 42 9.69 -0.22 -1.27
CA ASP A 42 9.06 -1.50 -1.58
C ASP A 42 9.56 -2.59 -0.63
N GLY A 43 8.84 -3.70 -0.55
CA GLY A 43 9.27 -4.87 0.22
C GLY A 43 8.20 -5.48 1.11
N PRO A 44 7.08 -6.00 0.57
CA PRO A 44 6.03 -6.64 1.37
C PRO A 44 6.48 -7.94 2.05
N HIS A 45 7.62 -8.52 1.65
CA HIS A 45 8.19 -9.75 2.20
C HIS A 45 9.66 -9.61 2.58
N GLY A 46 10.13 -8.42 2.79
CA GLY A 46 11.51 -8.05 3.08
C GLY A 46 11.84 -6.72 2.42
N LEU A 47 12.49 -5.86 3.16
CA LEU A 47 12.80 -4.51 2.72
C LEU A 47 13.57 -4.51 1.41
N ARG A 48 13.14 -3.72 0.42
CA ARG A 48 13.82 -3.52 -0.85
C ARG A 48 14.28 -2.08 -1.02
N LYS A 49 14.98 -1.57 -0.02
CA LYS A 49 15.58 -0.23 -0.09
C LYS A 49 16.82 -0.27 -0.98
N GLN A 50 16.82 0.52 -2.06
CA GLN A 50 17.98 0.64 -2.94
C GLN A 50 19.12 1.38 -2.24
N ALA A 51 20.34 0.86 -2.39
CA ALA A 51 21.54 1.41 -1.74
C ALA A 51 22.11 2.65 -2.45
N GLY A 52 21.71 2.90 -3.69
CA GLY A 52 22.17 3.99 -4.55
C GLY A 52 21.02 4.73 -5.23
N PRO A 53 21.30 5.40 -6.36
CA PRO A 53 20.27 6.07 -7.13
C PRO A 53 19.15 5.10 -7.53
N ALA A 54 17.91 5.55 -7.41
CA ALA A 54 16.75 4.74 -7.73
C ALA A 54 16.72 4.39 -9.23
N ASP A 55 16.38 3.14 -9.53
CA ASP A 55 16.07 2.68 -10.87
C ASP A 55 14.68 2.03 -10.90
N ASN A 56 14.00 2.12 -12.06
CA ASN A 56 12.66 1.58 -12.25
C ASN A 56 12.65 0.05 -12.44
N LEU A 57 13.80 -0.56 -12.66
CA LEU A 57 13.93 -1.99 -12.95
C LEU A 57 14.38 -2.80 -11.74
N GLY A 58 14.82 -2.15 -10.67
CA GLY A 58 15.35 -2.80 -9.47
C GLY A 58 16.66 -3.55 -9.73
N LEU A 59 17.47 -3.06 -10.66
CA LEU A 59 18.76 -3.65 -11.02
C LEU A 59 19.90 -3.21 -10.10
N ASN A 60 19.76 -2.03 -9.47
CA ASN A 60 20.73 -1.55 -8.51
C ASN A 60 20.69 -2.36 -7.21
N GLU A 61 21.84 -2.41 -6.55
CA GLU A 61 21.95 -3.09 -5.26
C GLU A 61 20.97 -2.52 -4.23
N SER A 62 20.36 -3.41 -3.48
CA SER A 62 19.54 -3.09 -2.31
C SER A 62 20.33 -3.29 -1.04
N VAL A 63 19.97 -2.58 0.02
CA VAL A 63 20.52 -2.85 1.35
C VAL A 63 20.23 -4.30 1.73
N PRO A 64 21.14 -5.00 2.43
CA PRO A 64 20.86 -6.33 2.96
C PRO A 64 19.63 -6.30 3.86
N ALA A 65 18.74 -7.26 3.66
CA ALA A 65 17.49 -7.34 4.40
C ALA A 65 17.05 -8.81 4.57
N THR A 66 16.19 -9.05 5.54
CA THR A 66 15.62 -10.37 5.80
C THR A 66 14.68 -10.77 4.67
N CYS A 67 14.83 -11.97 4.15
CA CYS A 67 13.86 -12.58 3.24
C CYS A 67 12.78 -13.29 4.06
N PHE A 68 11.68 -12.58 4.31
CA PHE A 68 10.52 -13.14 4.98
C PHE A 68 9.72 -14.07 4.05
N PRO A 69 8.90 -14.98 4.60
CA PRO A 69 7.98 -15.78 3.80
C PRO A 69 7.06 -14.90 2.94
N THR A 70 6.75 -15.37 1.73
CA THR A 70 5.80 -14.67 0.85
C THR A 70 4.42 -14.59 1.49
N ALA A 71 3.57 -13.64 1.06
CA ALA A 71 2.19 -13.56 1.53
C ALA A 71 1.42 -14.85 1.27
N ALA A 72 1.68 -15.51 0.14
CA ALA A 72 1.12 -16.83 -0.16
C ALA A 72 1.49 -17.90 0.87
N ALA A 73 2.75 -17.92 1.32
CA ALA A 73 3.19 -18.85 2.37
C ALA A 73 2.58 -18.49 3.73
N MET A 74 2.56 -17.20 4.07
CA MET A 74 1.98 -16.70 5.32
C MET A 74 0.50 -17.03 5.46
N ALA A 75 -0.28 -16.84 4.40
CA ALA A 75 -1.72 -17.11 4.42
C ALA A 75 -2.05 -18.61 4.65
N ASN A 76 -1.14 -19.51 4.27
CA ASN A 76 -1.32 -20.94 4.55
C ASN A 76 -1.22 -21.30 6.04
N SER A 77 -0.69 -20.44 6.89
CA SER A 77 -0.70 -20.65 8.34
C SER A 77 -2.09 -20.45 8.95
N TRP A 78 -2.92 -19.62 8.36
CA TRP A 78 -4.21 -19.16 8.90
C TRP A 78 -4.08 -18.49 10.28
N ASP A 79 -2.87 -18.08 10.62
CA ASP A 79 -2.50 -17.53 11.93
C ASP A 79 -2.28 -16.02 11.83
N THR A 80 -3.25 -15.25 12.27
CA THR A 80 -3.16 -13.78 12.27
C THR A 80 -2.19 -13.26 13.34
N ALA A 81 -1.95 -13.99 14.43
CA ALA A 81 -0.97 -13.60 15.44
C ALA A 81 0.45 -13.68 14.87
N LEU A 82 0.76 -14.77 14.15
CA LEU A 82 2.01 -14.90 13.40
C LEU A 82 2.14 -13.81 12.33
N GLY A 83 1.04 -13.47 11.65
CA GLY A 83 1.02 -12.36 10.67
C GLY A 83 1.38 -11.02 11.30
N GLU A 84 0.88 -10.73 12.48
CA GLU A 84 1.18 -9.50 13.23
C GLU A 84 2.65 -9.49 13.72
N GLU A 85 3.14 -10.61 14.24
CA GLU A 85 4.52 -10.75 14.67
C GLU A 85 5.51 -10.54 13.51
N LEU A 86 5.27 -11.14 12.34
CA LEU A 86 6.08 -10.91 11.15
C LEU A 86 6.03 -9.45 10.67
N GLY A 87 4.86 -8.84 10.74
CA GLY A 87 4.70 -7.41 10.47
C GLY A 87 5.58 -6.55 11.40
N GLN A 88 5.69 -6.92 12.68
CA GLN A 88 6.57 -6.24 13.63
C GLN A 88 8.05 -6.33 13.23
N TYR A 89 8.55 -7.52 12.92
CA TYR A 89 9.94 -7.68 12.52
C TYR A 89 10.26 -6.92 11.24
N LEU A 90 9.37 -6.97 10.26
CA LEU A 90 9.53 -6.22 9.02
C LEU A 90 9.50 -4.70 9.26
N GLY A 91 8.61 -4.23 10.12
CA GLY A 91 8.55 -2.83 10.53
C GLY A 91 9.80 -2.37 11.28
N GLN A 92 10.34 -3.20 12.18
CA GLN A 92 11.61 -2.91 12.88
C GLN A 92 12.78 -2.78 11.89
N GLU A 93 12.89 -3.68 10.91
CA GLU A 93 13.94 -3.62 9.90
C GLU A 93 13.79 -2.38 9.01
N ALA A 94 12.55 -2.02 8.64
CA ALA A 94 12.25 -0.80 7.91
C ALA A 94 12.63 0.46 8.71
N ALA A 95 12.26 0.52 9.98
CA ALA A 95 12.62 1.63 10.88
C ALA A 95 14.15 1.76 11.05
N ALA A 96 14.86 0.65 11.22
CA ALA A 96 16.31 0.63 11.32
C ALA A 96 17.03 1.12 10.05
N ASN A 97 16.33 1.11 8.93
CA ASN A 97 16.80 1.62 7.63
C ASN A 97 16.20 2.99 7.26
N ASP A 98 15.68 3.76 8.22
CA ASP A 98 15.09 5.09 7.97
C ASP A 98 13.95 5.09 6.94
N VAL A 99 13.15 4.03 6.88
CA VAL A 99 11.96 3.93 6.03
C VAL A 99 10.74 4.38 6.81
N ASN A 100 10.02 5.37 6.29
CA ASN A 100 8.82 5.90 6.93
C ASN A 100 7.55 5.17 6.49
N VAL A 101 7.51 4.71 5.23
CA VAL A 101 6.37 4.00 4.64
C VAL A 101 6.87 2.74 3.94
N LEU A 102 6.38 1.60 4.37
CA LEU A 102 6.61 0.32 3.70
C LEU A 102 5.45 -0.01 2.77
N LEU A 103 5.76 -0.25 1.48
CA LEU A 103 4.78 -0.51 0.43
C LEU A 103 4.29 -1.96 0.48
N GLY A 104 3.43 -2.22 1.41
CA GLY A 104 2.82 -3.52 1.68
C GLY A 104 1.84 -3.47 2.86
N PRO A 105 1.08 -4.55 3.04
CA PRO A 105 1.05 -5.79 2.26
C PRO A 105 0.28 -5.68 0.95
N GLY A 106 0.56 -6.61 0.00
CA GLY A 106 -0.28 -6.86 -1.15
C GLY A 106 -1.47 -7.75 -0.77
N LEU A 107 -2.70 -7.39 -1.18
CA LEU A 107 -3.88 -8.17 -0.82
C LEU A 107 -4.93 -8.31 -1.93
N ASN A 108 -4.54 -8.11 -3.19
CA ASN A 108 -5.43 -8.41 -4.31
C ASN A 108 -5.80 -9.90 -4.35
N ILE A 109 -6.99 -10.18 -4.88
CA ILE A 109 -7.51 -11.55 -4.96
C ILE A 109 -6.75 -12.35 -6.01
N LYS A 110 -6.31 -13.55 -5.65
CA LYS A 110 -5.67 -14.52 -6.54
C LYS A 110 -6.72 -15.17 -7.46
N ARG A 111 -7.20 -14.40 -8.44
CA ARG A 111 -8.26 -14.86 -9.33
C ARG A 111 -7.78 -15.91 -10.33
N SER A 112 -6.58 -15.73 -10.87
CA SER A 112 -5.97 -16.64 -11.84
C SER A 112 -4.64 -17.17 -11.30
N PRO A 113 -4.37 -18.49 -11.38
CA PRO A 113 -3.09 -19.05 -10.99
C PRO A 113 -1.92 -18.54 -11.87
N LEU A 114 -2.23 -18.00 -13.05
CA LEU A 114 -1.24 -17.46 -13.99
C LEU A 114 -0.84 -16.01 -13.69
N CYS A 115 -1.44 -15.34 -12.70
CA CYS A 115 -1.02 -14.00 -12.32
C CYS A 115 0.39 -14.00 -11.74
N GLY A 116 1.31 -13.27 -12.37
CA GLY A 116 2.73 -13.23 -11.98
C GLY A 116 3.00 -12.66 -10.58
N ARG A 117 2.02 -11.98 -9.96
CA ARG A 117 2.13 -11.39 -8.63
C ARG A 117 1.42 -12.18 -7.52
N ASN A 118 0.97 -13.40 -7.80
CA ASN A 118 0.28 -14.23 -6.80
C ASN A 118 1.16 -14.55 -5.57
N PHE A 119 2.48 -14.51 -5.67
CA PHE A 119 3.38 -14.72 -4.54
C PHE A 119 3.23 -13.65 -3.46
N GLU A 120 2.95 -12.40 -3.84
CA GLU A 120 2.84 -11.28 -2.91
C GLU A 120 1.43 -11.04 -2.36
N TYR A 121 0.43 -11.78 -2.84
CA TYR A 121 -0.96 -11.70 -2.36
C TYR A 121 -1.28 -12.87 -1.44
N PHE A 122 -2.13 -12.63 -0.42
CA PHE A 122 -2.42 -13.62 0.60
C PHE A 122 -3.27 -14.79 0.07
N SER A 123 -4.45 -14.52 -0.48
CA SER A 123 -5.43 -15.56 -0.77
C SER A 123 -6.37 -15.20 -1.95
N GLU A 124 -7.10 -16.20 -2.45
CA GLU A 124 -8.30 -16.01 -3.26
C GLU A 124 -9.53 -15.69 -2.40
N ASP A 125 -9.50 -16.06 -1.12
CA ASP A 125 -10.54 -15.75 -0.14
C ASP A 125 -10.33 -14.32 0.39
N PRO A 126 -11.28 -13.40 0.14
CA PRO A 126 -11.19 -12.02 0.57
C PRO A 126 -11.20 -11.85 2.09
N TYR A 127 -11.85 -12.75 2.83
CA TYR A 127 -11.86 -12.70 4.29
C TYR A 127 -10.50 -13.04 4.87
N LEU A 128 -9.91 -14.17 4.45
CA LEU A 128 -8.55 -14.55 4.87
C LEU A 128 -7.53 -13.49 4.48
N ALA A 129 -7.58 -12.99 3.24
CA ALA A 129 -6.70 -11.94 2.77
C ALA A 129 -6.81 -10.67 3.63
N GLY A 130 -8.04 -10.25 3.94
CA GLY A 130 -8.30 -9.07 4.78
C GLY A 130 -7.79 -9.22 6.21
N LYS A 131 -8.05 -10.38 6.85
CA LYS A 131 -7.60 -10.65 8.23
C LYS A 131 -6.08 -10.72 8.35
N MET A 132 -5.43 -11.41 7.42
CA MET A 132 -3.97 -11.48 7.38
C MET A 132 -3.36 -10.11 7.11
N ALA A 133 -3.92 -9.34 6.17
CA ALA A 133 -3.46 -7.99 5.88
C ALA A 133 -3.63 -7.06 7.09
N ALA A 134 -4.77 -7.08 7.77
CA ALA A 134 -5.01 -6.26 8.96
C ALA A 134 -3.99 -6.55 10.07
N ALA A 135 -3.70 -7.82 10.33
CA ALA A 135 -2.70 -8.23 11.31
C ALA A 135 -1.30 -7.72 10.91
N TYR A 136 -0.91 -7.94 9.67
CA TYR A 136 0.39 -7.51 9.14
C TYR A 136 0.57 -5.98 9.22
N ILE A 137 -0.48 -5.20 8.89
CA ILE A 137 -0.48 -3.74 9.01
C ILE A 137 -0.31 -3.30 10.46
N ARG A 138 -1.05 -3.91 11.41
CA ARG A 138 -0.87 -3.59 12.83
C ARG A 138 0.55 -3.85 13.31
N GLY A 139 1.13 -4.98 12.91
CA GLY A 139 2.52 -5.31 13.21
C GLY A 139 3.50 -4.27 12.70
N ILE A 140 3.44 -3.91 11.41
CA ILE A 140 4.30 -2.88 10.81
C ILE A 140 4.11 -1.54 11.55
N GLN A 141 2.88 -1.10 11.74
CA GLN A 141 2.58 0.20 12.33
C GLN A 141 2.93 0.31 13.83
N SER A 142 3.03 -0.81 14.54
CA SER A 142 3.47 -0.82 15.94
C SER A 142 4.91 -0.31 16.12
N THR A 143 5.71 -0.30 15.05
CA THR A 143 7.11 0.18 15.06
C THR A 143 7.25 1.65 14.69
N GLY A 144 6.16 2.34 14.36
CA GLY A 144 6.16 3.72 13.88
C GLY A 144 6.29 3.87 12.37
N VAL A 145 6.51 2.78 11.63
CA VAL A 145 6.51 2.76 10.16
C VAL A 145 5.06 2.68 9.66
N ALA A 146 4.70 3.46 8.66
CA ALA A 146 3.39 3.36 8.03
C ALA A 146 3.34 2.17 7.07
N ALA A 147 2.25 1.40 7.12
CA ALA A 147 1.97 0.36 6.13
C ALA A 147 1.14 0.92 4.98
N CYS A 148 1.34 0.36 3.77
CA CYS A 148 0.65 0.77 2.55
C CYS A 148 0.02 -0.44 1.86
N PRO A 149 -1.19 -0.89 2.28
CA PRO A 149 -1.89 -1.97 1.59
C PRO A 149 -2.09 -1.63 0.12
N LYS A 150 -1.92 -2.66 -0.75
CA LYS A 150 -1.87 -2.49 -2.20
C LYS A 150 -2.42 -3.71 -2.96
N HIS A 151 -2.92 -3.59 -4.16
CA HIS A 151 -3.14 -2.39 -4.97
C HIS A 151 -4.63 -2.14 -5.08
N PHE A 152 -5.10 -1.02 -4.61
CA PHE A 152 -6.52 -0.69 -4.50
C PHE A 152 -7.05 -0.10 -5.82
N ALA A 153 -7.84 -0.86 -6.64
CA ALA A 153 -8.35 -2.19 -6.40
C ALA A 153 -8.39 -3.03 -7.69
N ALA A 154 -8.73 -4.30 -7.52
CA ALA A 154 -8.99 -5.23 -8.63
C ALA A 154 -7.81 -5.42 -9.61
N ASN A 155 -6.57 -5.34 -9.12
CA ASN A 155 -5.37 -5.69 -9.88
C ASN A 155 -5.06 -7.18 -9.73
N SER A 156 -5.76 -8.04 -10.48
CA SER A 156 -5.68 -9.50 -10.36
C SER A 156 -5.00 -10.16 -11.56
N GLN A 157 -4.32 -9.38 -12.44
CA GLN A 157 -3.54 -9.85 -13.58
C GLN A 157 -2.52 -8.77 -13.98
N GLU A 158 -1.46 -9.17 -14.72
CA GLU A 158 -0.35 -8.28 -15.06
C GLU A 158 -0.20 -7.99 -16.57
N LEU A 159 -0.91 -8.73 -17.42
CA LEU A 159 -0.84 -8.49 -18.86
C LEU A 159 -1.42 -7.11 -19.20
N ARG A 160 -0.58 -6.24 -19.79
CA ARG A 160 -0.95 -4.86 -20.13
C ARG A 160 -1.51 -4.07 -18.94
N ARG A 161 -0.99 -4.29 -17.73
CA ARG A 161 -1.49 -3.77 -16.47
C ARG A 161 -1.79 -2.27 -16.44
N MET A 162 -1.04 -1.46 -17.21
CA MET A 162 -1.23 -0.01 -17.31
C MET A 162 -2.43 0.40 -18.18
N SER A 163 -3.05 -0.52 -18.91
CA SER A 163 -4.18 -0.23 -19.81
C SER A 163 -5.36 -1.19 -19.68
N THR A 164 -5.23 -2.20 -18.84
CA THR A 164 -6.31 -3.18 -18.58
C THR A 164 -7.47 -2.52 -17.86
N ASP A 165 -8.69 -2.93 -18.22
CA ASP A 165 -9.91 -2.59 -17.52
C ASP A 165 -10.47 -3.84 -16.80
N SER A 166 -10.58 -3.78 -15.49
CA SER A 166 -11.24 -4.79 -14.67
C SER A 166 -12.74 -4.53 -14.70
N VAL A 167 -13.43 -5.13 -15.67
CA VAL A 167 -14.88 -5.01 -15.79
C VAL A 167 -15.54 -6.00 -14.84
N VAL A 168 -16.27 -5.49 -13.87
CA VAL A 168 -16.86 -6.28 -12.78
C VAL A 168 -18.17 -5.64 -12.32
N ASP A 169 -19.19 -6.47 -12.06
CA ASP A 169 -20.46 -5.99 -11.50
C ASP A 169 -20.28 -5.50 -10.05
N GLU A 170 -21.18 -4.65 -9.61
CA GLU A 170 -21.15 -3.98 -8.30
C GLU A 170 -21.09 -4.98 -7.14
N ARG A 171 -21.87 -6.04 -7.18
CA ARG A 171 -21.91 -7.05 -6.12
C ARG A 171 -20.57 -7.79 -6.01
N THR A 172 -20.06 -8.28 -7.13
CA THR A 172 -18.77 -8.99 -7.18
C THR A 172 -17.61 -8.06 -6.77
N LEU A 173 -17.63 -6.79 -7.22
CA LEU A 173 -16.63 -5.80 -6.81
C LEU A 173 -16.61 -5.68 -5.28
N ARG A 174 -17.75 -5.51 -4.64
CA ARG A 174 -17.82 -5.33 -3.18
C ARG A 174 -17.51 -6.59 -2.40
N GLU A 175 -18.13 -7.72 -2.77
CA GLU A 175 -18.04 -8.95 -1.98
C GLU A 175 -16.69 -9.66 -2.12
N ILE A 176 -16.02 -9.50 -3.27
CA ILE A 176 -14.75 -10.18 -3.56
C ILE A 176 -13.57 -9.24 -3.55
N TYR A 177 -13.58 -8.19 -4.41
CA TYR A 177 -12.38 -7.39 -4.65
C TYR A 177 -12.14 -6.30 -3.61
N LEU A 178 -13.20 -5.81 -2.96
CA LEU A 178 -13.09 -4.74 -1.97
C LEU A 178 -13.10 -5.24 -0.52
N THR A 179 -13.71 -6.41 -0.23
CA THR A 179 -13.86 -6.94 1.13
C THR A 179 -12.53 -7.04 1.88
N GLY A 180 -11.46 -7.55 1.25
CA GLY A 180 -10.15 -7.65 1.90
C GLY A 180 -9.59 -6.28 2.30
N PHE A 181 -9.74 -5.28 1.43
CA PHE A 181 -9.33 -3.89 1.72
C PHE A 181 -10.21 -3.25 2.80
N GLU A 182 -11.52 -3.49 2.79
CA GLU A 182 -12.43 -3.00 3.82
C GLU A 182 -12.05 -3.50 5.20
N ILE A 183 -11.77 -4.80 5.34
CA ILE A 183 -11.31 -5.42 6.58
C ILE A 183 -9.98 -4.80 7.00
N ALA A 184 -9.01 -4.72 6.08
CA ALA A 184 -7.71 -4.14 6.37
C ALA A 184 -7.81 -2.69 6.86
N VAL A 185 -8.60 -1.85 6.20
CA VAL A 185 -8.79 -0.45 6.58
C VAL A 185 -9.48 -0.33 7.95
N LYS A 186 -10.59 -1.04 8.16
CA LYS A 186 -11.38 -0.92 9.38
C LYS A 186 -10.72 -1.53 10.61
N GLU A 187 -9.95 -2.60 10.45
CA GLU A 187 -9.36 -3.33 11.59
C GLU A 187 -7.92 -2.91 11.93
N SER A 188 -7.24 -2.19 11.03
CA SER A 188 -5.85 -1.79 11.27
C SER A 188 -5.55 -0.29 11.06
N ASN A 189 -6.48 0.46 10.51
CA ASN A 189 -6.34 1.90 10.25
C ASN A 189 -4.99 2.24 9.59
N PRO A 190 -4.72 1.74 8.36
CA PRO A 190 -3.46 1.98 7.68
C PRO A 190 -3.25 3.47 7.42
N LYS A 191 -2.02 3.96 7.55
CA LYS A 191 -1.70 5.38 7.35
C LYS A 191 -1.63 5.77 5.88
N THR A 192 -1.44 4.79 5.02
CA THR A 192 -1.37 4.99 3.57
C THR A 192 -2.07 3.84 2.84
N ILE A 193 -2.44 4.05 1.59
CA ILE A 193 -2.92 3.02 0.67
C ILE A 193 -2.42 3.32 -0.74
N MET A 194 -2.11 2.29 -1.53
CA MET A 194 -1.69 2.46 -2.92
C MET A 194 -2.83 2.09 -3.87
N SER A 195 -3.24 3.03 -4.74
CA SER A 195 -4.17 2.73 -5.83
C SER A 195 -3.49 1.88 -6.90
N SER A 196 -4.27 1.09 -7.63
CA SER A 196 -3.75 0.24 -8.69
C SER A 196 -3.62 0.97 -10.04
N TYR A 197 -2.82 0.42 -10.97
CA TYR A 197 -2.65 1.04 -12.30
C TYR A 197 -3.86 0.87 -13.22
N ASN A 198 -4.61 -0.24 -13.06
CA ASN A 198 -5.68 -0.64 -13.98
C ASN A 198 -6.88 0.29 -13.90
N ARG A 199 -7.72 0.20 -14.90
CA ARG A 199 -9.08 0.73 -14.80
C ARG A 199 -9.97 -0.24 -14.03
N VAL A 200 -10.99 0.31 -13.43
CA VAL A 200 -12.12 -0.42 -12.87
C VAL A 200 -13.39 0.15 -13.50
N ASN A 201 -14.08 -0.65 -14.28
CA ASN A 201 -15.29 -0.26 -15.00
C ASN A 201 -15.11 1.05 -15.81
N GLY A 202 -14.01 1.13 -16.57
CA GLY A 202 -13.70 2.22 -17.48
C GLY A 202 -12.88 3.37 -16.88
N THR A 203 -12.78 3.51 -15.55
CA THR A 203 -12.09 4.62 -14.89
C THR A 203 -10.81 4.11 -14.23
N TYR A 204 -9.67 4.79 -14.43
CA TYR A 204 -8.43 4.45 -13.74
C TYR A 204 -8.60 4.52 -12.23
N ALA A 205 -8.07 3.52 -11.51
CA ALA A 205 -8.28 3.42 -10.05
C ALA A 205 -7.82 4.69 -9.32
N ASN A 206 -6.73 5.33 -9.78
CA ASN A 206 -6.17 6.53 -9.16
C ASN A 206 -7.01 7.82 -9.39
N GLU A 207 -7.97 7.81 -10.29
CA GLU A 207 -8.91 8.92 -10.53
C GLU A 207 -10.38 8.52 -10.28
N ASN A 208 -10.60 7.29 -9.80
CA ASN A 208 -11.94 6.75 -9.59
C ASN A 208 -12.55 7.31 -8.31
N LYS A 209 -13.46 8.28 -8.49
CA LYS A 209 -14.16 8.94 -7.38
C LYS A 209 -14.92 7.96 -6.50
N GLU A 210 -15.61 6.97 -7.09
CA GLU A 210 -16.38 6.00 -6.32
C GLU A 210 -15.50 5.14 -5.42
N LEU A 211 -14.33 4.71 -5.92
CA LEU A 211 -13.37 3.96 -5.12
C LEU A 211 -12.73 4.82 -4.03
N LEU A 212 -12.16 5.98 -4.41
CA LEU A 212 -11.30 6.76 -3.53
C LEU A 212 -12.07 7.66 -2.57
N LEU A 213 -13.14 8.31 -3.02
CA LEU A 213 -13.90 9.24 -2.18
C LEU A 213 -15.12 8.56 -1.55
N ASP A 214 -15.98 7.96 -2.36
CA ASP A 214 -17.27 7.49 -1.86
C ASP A 214 -17.11 6.20 -1.03
N THR A 215 -16.23 5.28 -1.44
CA THR A 215 -15.99 4.02 -0.74
C THR A 215 -14.90 4.15 0.32
N LEU A 216 -13.66 4.45 -0.09
CA LEU A 216 -12.51 4.44 0.83
C LEU A 216 -12.66 5.49 1.93
N ARG A 217 -12.90 6.75 1.59
CA ARG A 217 -13.03 7.83 2.57
C ARG A 217 -14.42 7.89 3.19
N GLY A 218 -15.47 7.81 2.37
CA GLY A 218 -16.85 7.98 2.83
C GLY A 218 -17.36 6.81 3.65
N ARG A 219 -17.33 5.58 3.09
CA ARG A 219 -17.90 4.40 3.75
C ARG A 219 -16.98 3.75 4.76
N TRP A 220 -15.65 3.76 4.51
CA TRP A 220 -14.67 3.09 5.40
C TRP A 220 -13.96 4.06 6.33
N SER A 221 -14.17 5.36 6.18
CA SER A 221 -13.59 6.42 7.04
C SER A 221 -12.06 6.43 7.03
N PHE A 222 -11.44 6.07 5.88
CA PHE A 222 -10.00 6.14 5.73
C PHE A 222 -9.53 7.59 5.77
N ASP A 223 -8.62 7.92 6.67
CA ASP A 223 -8.09 9.27 6.90
C ASP A 223 -6.62 9.45 6.47
N GLY A 224 -5.97 8.37 6.03
CA GLY A 224 -4.60 8.39 5.53
C GLY A 224 -4.46 9.01 4.13
N PHE A 225 -3.27 8.95 3.54
CA PHE A 225 -3.09 9.39 2.16
C PHE A 225 -3.11 8.23 1.16
N VAL A 226 -3.55 8.55 -0.05
CA VAL A 226 -3.53 7.63 -1.19
C VAL A 226 -2.34 7.99 -2.07
N MET A 227 -1.53 7.01 -2.42
CA MET A 227 -0.48 7.15 -3.41
C MET A 227 -0.84 6.37 -4.68
N SER A 228 -0.34 6.80 -5.83
CA SER A 228 -0.42 6.02 -7.07
C SER A 228 0.63 4.93 -7.12
N ASP A 229 0.31 3.87 -7.81
CA ASP A 229 1.28 2.85 -8.19
C ASP A 229 2.10 3.28 -9.43
#